data_55622958a5bdbca5ec1a3addeacf4971
#
_entry.id   55622958a5bdbca5ec1a3addeacf4971
#
_cell.length_a   1.000
_cell.length_b   1.000
_cell.length_c   1.000
_cell.angle_alpha   90.00
_cell.angle_beta   90.00
_cell.angle_gamma   90.00
#
_symmetry.space_group_name_H-M   'P 1'
#
loop_
_entity.id
_entity.type
_entity.pdbx_description
1 polymer ?
#
loop_
_entity_poly.entity_id
_entity_poly.type
_entity_poly.pdbx_seq_one_letter_code
_entity_poly.pdbx_strand_id
1 'polypeptide(L)'
;MRNEREIVITLNQSVPQKIRETNNLVVENVTYTPEVVIRNNYFTRIPSRGLLVTTRQKILIENNTFFRMQMNGLLIADDARSWFESGMVRNVTIRNNNFIECNTPVILIAPENIQNAGYVHQNITISNNRFQLKGVDAISAKSVDGLNITGNLFLTPENSNLEKLIKTRECNNVMIKDNIIEKIKDY
;
A
#
# COMPACT_ATOMS: atom_id res chain seq x y z
N MET A 1 -26.35 13.40 32.19
CA MET A 1 -26.52 12.60 30.96
C MET A 1 -25.15 12.47 30.31
N ARG A 2 -24.61 11.26 30.17
CA ARG A 2 -23.39 11.04 29.37
C ARG A 2 -23.75 11.34 27.92
N ASN A 3 -22.96 12.18 27.29
CA ASN A 3 -23.15 12.52 25.89
C ASN A 3 -22.94 11.23 25.07
N GLU A 4 -23.85 10.87 24.19
CA GLU A 4 -23.77 9.64 23.36
C GLU A 4 -22.51 9.57 22.46
N ARG A 5 -21.72 10.63 22.45
CA ARG A 5 -20.47 10.75 21.70
C ARG A 5 -19.19 10.55 22.53
N GLU A 6 -19.32 10.27 23.81
CA GLU A 6 -18.18 10.03 24.70
C GLU A 6 -18.03 8.55 25.02
N ILE A 7 -16.87 8.00 24.72
CA ILE A 7 -16.48 6.63 25.07
C ILE A 7 -15.35 6.72 26.09
N VAL A 8 -15.52 6.05 27.21
CA VAL A 8 -14.46 5.90 28.22
C VAL A 8 -13.75 4.57 27.96
N ILE A 9 -12.47 4.65 27.63
CA ILE A 9 -11.61 3.49 27.41
C ILE A 9 -10.67 3.34 28.60
N THR A 10 -10.73 2.18 29.27
CA THR A 10 -9.78 1.82 30.31
C THR A 10 -8.64 1.02 29.70
N LEU A 11 -7.42 1.51 29.83
CA LEU A 11 -6.24 0.85 29.31
C LEU A 11 -5.59 0.01 30.40
N ASN A 12 -5.03 -1.13 30.02
CA ASN A 12 -4.27 -2.02 30.93
C ASN A 12 -2.82 -1.51 31.17
N GLN A 13 -2.41 -0.50 30.41
CA GLN A 13 -1.11 0.17 30.55
C GLN A 13 -1.28 1.68 30.48
N SER A 14 -0.41 2.40 31.16
CA SER A 14 -0.42 3.86 31.08
C SER A 14 0.05 4.35 29.71
N VAL A 15 -0.63 5.35 29.16
CA VAL A 15 -0.18 6.05 27.94
C VAL A 15 1.14 6.75 28.24
N PRO A 16 2.19 6.55 27.43
CA PRO A 16 3.46 7.25 27.61
C PRO A 16 3.29 8.75 27.65
N GLN A 17 4.03 9.44 28.53
CA GLN A 17 3.91 10.89 28.74
C GLN A 17 4.06 11.68 27.44
N LYS A 18 5.03 11.32 26.60
CA LYS A 18 5.27 11.96 25.30
C LYS A 18 4.03 11.97 24.39
N ILE A 19 3.23 10.93 24.44
CA ILE A 19 1.99 10.82 23.63
C ILE A 19 0.90 11.71 24.21
N ARG A 20 0.82 11.82 25.55
CA ARG A 20 -0.16 12.70 26.22
C ARG A 20 0.08 14.17 25.90
N GLU A 21 1.34 14.57 25.80
CA GLU A 21 1.74 15.97 25.54
C GLU A 21 1.44 16.40 24.09
N THR A 22 1.38 15.47 23.15
CA THR A 22 1.18 15.78 21.73
C THR A 22 -0.28 15.75 21.27
N ASN A 23 -1.21 15.25 22.09
CA ASN A 23 -2.62 14.99 21.72
C ASN A 23 -2.81 14.22 20.40
N ASN A 24 -1.82 13.40 20.03
CA ASN A 24 -1.76 12.67 18.77
C ASN A 24 -1.96 11.16 18.99
N LEU A 25 -2.89 10.78 19.85
CA LEU A 25 -3.22 9.40 20.10
C LEU A 25 -4.44 9.00 19.28
N VAL A 26 -4.25 8.02 18.41
CA VAL A 26 -5.32 7.36 17.67
C VAL A 26 -5.46 5.94 18.20
N VAL A 27 -6.68 5.52 18.42
CA VAL A 27 -7.02 4.15 18.88
C VAL A 27 -7.76 3.43 17.77
N GLU A 28 -7.27 2.26 17.40
CA GLU A 28 -7.89 1.41 16.40
C GLU A 28 -8.56 0.21 17.06
N ASN A 29 -9.82 -0.05 16.68
CA ASN A 29 -10.49 -1.29 17.05
C ASN A 29 -10.08 -2.42 16.10
N VAL A 30 -9.26 -3.33 16.59
CA VAL A 30 -8.73 -4.46 15.79
C VAL A 30 -9.51 -5.78 16.00
N THR A 31 -10.64 -5.74 16.69
CA THR A 31 -11.41 -6.96 17.05
C THR A 31 -11.92 -7.71 15.82
N TYR A 32 -12.32 -6.99 14.79
CA TYR A 32 -12.94 -7.55 13.59
C TYR A 32 -12.07 -7.33 12.33
N THR A 33 -10.76 -7.35 12.46
CA THR A 33 -9.86 -7.21 11.34
C THR A 33 -9.73 -8.55 10.60
N PRO A 34 -10.21 -8.69 9.36
CA PRO A 34 -10.24 -9.97 8.67
C PRO A 34 -8.91 -10.29 7.97
N GLU A 35 -8.65 -11.58 7.73
CA GLU A 35 -7.82 -12.01 6.63
C GLU A 35 -8.59 -11.81 5.31
N VAL A 36 -7.90 -11.36 4.25
CA VAL A 36 -8.55 -11.01 3.00
C VAL A 36 -7.89 -11.70 1.82
N VAL A 37 -8.70 -12.31 0.95
CA VAL A 37 -8.27 -12.85 -0.34
C VAL A 37 -9.08 -12.18 -1.44
N ILE A 38 -8.39 -11.48 -2.34
CA ILE A 38 -8.97 -10.80 -3.51
C ILE A 38 -8.34 -11.43 -4.74
N ARG A 39 -9.10 -12.20 -5.50
CA ARG A 39 -8.57 -12.92 -6.66
C ARG A 39 -9.55 -13.04 -7.82
N ASN A 40 -9.01 -13.10 -9.03
CA ASN A 40 -9.76 -13.33 -10.26
C ASN A 40 -10.83 -12.27 -10.55
N ASN A 41 -10.58 -11.01 -10.16
CA ASN A 41 -11.50 -9.91 -10.38
C ASN A 41 -11.01 -9.00 -11.53
N TYR A 42 -11.96 -8.29 -12.11
CA TYR A 42 -11.69 -7.25 -13.10
C TYR A 42 -12.22 -5.91 -12.60
N PHE A 43 -11.30 -5.04 -12.21
CA PHE A 43 -11.58 -3.68 -11.79
C PHE A 43 -11.37 -2.74 -12.98
N THR A 44 -12.35 -1.93 -13.30
CA THR A 44 -12.28 -1.07 -14.50
C THR A 44 -12.83 0.32 -14.27
N ARG A 45 -12.08 1.31 -14.77
CA ARG A 45 -12.50 2.72 -14.86
C ARG A 45 -13.05 3.31 -13.56
N ILE A 46 -12.49 2.91 -12.43
CA ILE A 46 -12.89 3.44 -11.12
C ILE A 46 -12.33 4.87 -11.00
N PRO A 47 -13.16 5.86 -10.63
CA PRO A 47 -12.73 7.27 -10.51
C PRO A 47 -11.83 7.54 -9.30
N SER A 48 -11.45 6.51 -8.60
CA SER A 48 -10.59 6.50 -7.43
C SER A 48 -9.52 5.41 -7.57
N ARG A 49 -8.95 4.95 -6.47
CA ARG A 49 -8.07 3.80 -6.39
C ARG A 49 -8.81 2.48 -6.60
N GLY A 50 -8.13 1.50 -7.16
CA GLY A 50 -8.72 0.17 -7.36
C GLY A 50 -9.02 -0.52 -6.02
N LEU A 51 -8.05 -0.55 -5.12
CA LEU A 51 -8.22 -1.04 -3.74
C LEU A 51 -7.50 -0.14 -2.74
N LEU A 52 -8.11 0.04 -1.58
CA LEU A 52 -7.49 0.54 -0.37
C LEU A 52 -7.26 -0.63 0.58
N VAL A 53 -6.02 -0.81 1.02
CA VAL A 53 -5.61 -1.97 1.82
C VAL A 53 -5.22 -1.51 3.22
N THR A 54 -6.02 -1.87 4.22
CA THR A 54 -5.91 -1.33 5.58
C THR A 54 -5.95 -2.37 6.69
N THR A 55 -6.13 -3.68 6.41
CA THR A 55 -6.21 -4.69 7.47
C THR A 55 -4.84 -5.13 7.99
N ARG A 56 -4.75 -5.42 9.27
CA ARG A 56 -3.56 -5.94 9.94
C ARG A 56 -3.34 -7.44 9.76
N GLN A 57 -4.32 -8.14 9.23
CA GLN A 57 -4.24 -9.58 9.00
C GLN A 57 -3.63 -9.87 7.63
N LYS A 58 -3.45 -11.14 7.32
CA LYS A 58 -2.89 -11.59 6.06
C LYS A 58 -3.76 -11.17 4.88
N ILE A 59 -3.14 -10.62 3.86
CA ILE A 59 -3.81 -10.20 2.63
C ILE A 59 -3.17 -10.88 1.43
N LEU A 60 -4.00 -11.45 0.57
CA LEU A 60 -3.61 -11.98 -0.72
C LEU A 60 -4.41 -11.30 -1.83
N ILE A 61 -3.70 -10.61 -2.73
CA ILE A 61 -4.27 -9.98 -3.93
C ILE A 61 -3.62 -10.66 -5.13
N GLU A 62 -4.35 -11.53 -5.82
CA GLU A 62 -3.78 -12.33 -6.89
C GLU A 62 -4.68 -12.50 -8.12
N ASN A 63 -4.06 -12.60 -9.29
CA ASN A 63 -4.75 -12.87 -10.57
C ASN A 63 -5.87 -11.86 -10.88
N ASN A 64 -5.75 -10.61 -10.44
CA ASN A 64 -6.71 -9.57 -10.75
C ASN A 64 -6.22 -8.72 -11.92
N THR A 65 -7.16 -8.08 -12.60
CA THR A 65 -6.88 -7.04 -13.58
C THR A 65 -7.42 -5.70 -13.09
N PHE A 66 -6.54 -4.70 -13.06
CA PHE A 66 -6.87 -3.31 -12.75
C PHE A 66 -6.68 -2.49 -14.03
N PHE A 67 -7.77 -2.02 -14.62
CA PHE A 67 -7.76 -1.34 -15.91
C PHE A 67 -8.22 0.11 -15.79
N ARG A 68 -7.31 1.05 -16.07
CA ARG A 68 -7.59 2.50 -16.10
C ARG A 68 -8.18 3.06 -14.80
N MET A 69 -7.54 2.77 -13.66
CA MET A 69 -7.86 3.45 -12.41
C MET A 69 -7.48 4.93 -12.53
N GLN A 70 -8.37 5.84 -12.12
CA GLN A 70 -8.11 7.28 -12.16
C GLN A 70 -7.08 7.72 -11.12
N MET A 71 -6.92 6.93 -10.07
CA MET A 71 -5.85 7.02 -9.08
C MET A 71 -4.99 5.74 -9.12
N ASN A 72 -4.36 5.39 -8.01
CA ASN A 72 -3.53 4.20 -7.91
C ASN A 72 -4.33 2.91 -8.19
N GLY A 73 -3.70 1.91 -8.73
CA GLY A 73 -4.25 0.55 -8.75
C GLY A 73 -4.47 0.03 -7.34
N LEU A 74 -3.45 0.14 -6.49
CA LEU A 74 -3.50 -0.19 -5.06
C LEU A 74 -2.95 0.95 -4.22
N LEU A 75 -3.65 1.29 -3.14
CA LEU A 75 -3.18 2.18 -2.09
C LEU A 75 -3.07 1.39 -0.77
N ILE A 76 -1.89 1.41 -0.17
CA ILE A 76 -1.64 0.95 1.19
C ILE A 76 -1.28 2.18 2.00
N ALA A 77 -2.21 2.64 2.80
CA ALA A 77 -2.06 3.85 3.58
C ALA A 77 -2.42 3.63 5.05
N ASP A 78 -2.02 4.57 5.85
CA ASP A 78 -2.40 4.76 7.22
C ASP A 78 -2.84 6.21 7.32
N ASP A 79 -4.13 6.45 7.38
CA ASP A 79 -4.71 7.79 7.49
C ASP A 79 -5.21 8.03 8.90
N ALA A 80 -4.36 8.62 9.72
CA ALA A 80 -4.69 9.01 11.08
C ALA A 80 -5.08 10.49 11.21
N ARG A 81 -5.24 11.23 10.09
CA ARG A 81 -5.46 12.68 10.13
C ARG A 81 -6.84 13.12 9.67
N SER A 82 -7.39 12.46 8.67
CA SER A 82 -8.61 12.92 8.02
C SER A 82 -9.74 11.92 8.05
N TRP A 83 -9.51 10.74 7.49
CA TRP A 83 -10.56 9.71 7.38
C TRP A 83 -10.52 8.69 8.51
N PHE A 84 -9.42 8.68 9.29
CA PHE A 84 -9.16 7.71 10.36
C PHE A 84 -9.28 6.25 9.89
N GLU A 85 -8.90 6.03 8.65
CA GLU A 85 -8.81 4.69 8.07
C GLU A 85 -7.56 4.03 8.64
N SER A 86 -7.74 2.93 9.34
CA SER A 86 -6.65 2.16 9.89
C SER A 86 -5.71 1.67 8.82
N GLY A 87 -4.45 1.55 9.15
CA GLY A 87 -3.56 1.34 8.11
C GLY A 87 -2.38 0.44 8.29
N MET A 88 -1.97 0.19 9.44
CA MET A 88 -0.78 -0.64 9.66
C MET A 88 -0.99 -2.06 9.10
N VAL A 89 -0.50 -2.33 7.89
CA VAL A 89 -0.62 -3.66 7.28
C VAL A 89 0.52 -4.60 7.67
N ARG A 90 0.23 -5.91 7.64
CA ARG A 90 1.16 -6.99 7.90
C ARG A 90 0.91 -8.11 6.89
N ASN A 91 1.99 -8.76 6.40
CA ASN A 91 1.89 -9.95 5.55
C ASN A 91 0.99 -9.78 4.30
N VAL A 92 1.32 -8.78 3.48
CA VAL A 92 0.62 -8.47 2.22
C VAL A 92 1.32 -9.16 1.06
N THR A 93 0.59 -9.92 0.27
CA THR A 93 1.07 -10.52 -0.96
C THR A 93 0.26 -10.03 -2.15
N ILE A 94 0.93 -9.36 -3.11
CA ILE A 94 0.37 -8.86 -4.35
C ILE A 94 1.08 -9.58 -5.48
N ARG A 95 0.41 -10.54 -6.14
CA ARG A 95 1.06 -11.37 -7.15
C ARG A 95 0.19 -11.69 -8.36
N ASN A 96 0.83 -11.90 -9.50
CA ASN A 96 0.19 -12.33 -10.75
C ASN A 96 -0.97 -11.41 -11.18
N ASN A 97 -0.93 -10.12 -10.82
CA ASN A 97 -1.95 -9.17 -11.24
C ASN A 97 -1.53 -8.44 -12.51
N ASN A 98 -2.52 -7.98 -13.29
CA ASN A 98 -2.32 -7.09 -14.42
C ASN A 98 -2.77 -5.67 -14.04
N PHE A 99 -1.84 -4.72 -14.08
CA PHE A 99 -2.13 -3.31 -13.93
C PHE A 99 -1.98 -2.64 -15.30
N ILE A 100 -3.09 -2.17 -15.86
CA ILE A 100 -3.12 -1.66 -17.22
C ILE A 100 -3.56 -0.20 -17.18
N GLU A 101 -2.68 0.71 -17.57
CA GLU A 101 -2.94 2.14 -17.69
C GLU A 101 -3.57 2.77 -16.42
N CYS A 102 -3.25 2.26 -15.25
CA CYS A 102 -3.59 2.91 -13.98
C CYS A 102 -2.77 4.19 -13.81
N ASN A 103 -3.27 5.14 -13.01
CA ASN A 103 -2.51 6.33 -12.70
C ASN A 103 -1.30 6.01 -11.79
N THR A 104 -0.29 6.88 -11.80
CA THR A 104 1.01 6.61 -11.17
C THR A 104 1.20 7.35 -9.84
N PRO A 105 1.91 6.76 -8.89
CA PRO A 105 2.41 5.38 -8.92
C PRO A 105 1.26 4.36 -8.88
N VAL A 106 1.42 3.24 -9.58
CA VAL A 106 0.38 2.22 -9.71
C VAL A 106 0.10 1.52 -8.37
N ILE A 107 1.18 1.20 -7.63
CA ILE A 107 1.09 0.75 -6.24
C ILE A 107 1.74 1.81 -5.37
N LEU A 108 0.95 2.40 -4.49
CA LEU A 108 1.38 3.42 -3.54
C LEU A 108 1.28 2.88 -2.11
N ILE A 109 2.42 2.85 -1.42
CA ILE A 109 2.52 2.51 0.00
C ILE A 109 2.96 3.80 0.72
N ALA A 110 2.01 4.50 1.32
CA ALA A 110 2.23 5.85 1.81
C ALA A 110 1.51 6.10 3.14
N PRO A 111 2.07 5.62 4.26
CA PRO A 111 1.54 5.99 5.56
C PRO A 111 1.77 7.46 5.85
N GLU A 112 0.87 8.08 6.60
CA GLU A 112 0.88 9.51 6.89
C GLU A 112 1.86 9.94 7.99
N ASN A 113 2.66 9.04 8.53
CA ASN A 113 3.66 9.37 9.55
C ASN A 113 4.63 10.45 9.05
N ILE A 114 4.84 11.48 9.87
CA ILE A 114 5.78 12.58 9.57
C ILE A 114 7.18 12.21 10.08
N GLN A 115 7.25 11.62 11.26
CA GLN A 115 8.49 11.21 11.89
C GLN A 115 8.71 9.73 11.72
N ASN A 116 9.94 9.35 11.40
CA ASN A 116 10.34 7.95 11.37
C ASN A 116 10.71 7.49 12.80
N ALA A 117 9.72 6.99 13.52
CA ALA A 117 9.89 6.38 14.86
C ALA A 117 9.84 4.84 14.80
N GLY A 118 10.03 4.27 13.62
CA GLY A 118 9.90 2.85 13.29
C GLY A 118 9.12 2.66 11.99
N TYR A 119 9.06 1.43 11.52
CA TYR A 119 8.35 1.12 10.26
C TYR A 119 6.87 0.90 10.51
N VAL A 120 6.04 1.59 9.72
CA VAL A 120 4.56 1.48 9.85
C VAL A 120 4.08 0.13 9.31
N HIS A 121 4.52 -0.24 8.12
CA HIS A 121 4.10 -1.49 7.47
C HIS A 121 5.17 -2.57 7.55
N GLN A 122 4.76 -3.85 7.43
CA GLN A 122 5.69 -4.99 7.48
C GLN A 122 5.30 -6.10 6.49
N ASN A 123 6.33 -6.79 5.99
CA ASN A 123 6.23 -7.99 5.18
C ASN A 123 5.31 -7.81 3.95
N ILE A 124 5.71 -6.94 3.03
CA ILE A 124 4.99 -6.71 1.78
C ILE A 124 5.75 -7.36 0.63
N THR A 125 5.07 -8.23 -0.11
CA THR A 125 5.59 -8.89 -1.30
C THR A 125 4.80 -8.48 -2.53
N ILE A 126 5.49 -7.97 -3.56
CA ILE A 126 4.94 -7.59 -4.86
C ILE A 126 5.68 -8.42 -5.91
N SER A 127 5.05 -9.48 -6.42
CA SER A 127 5.75 -10.43 -7.26
C SER A 127 4.98 -10.89 -8.49
N ASN A 128 5.69 -11.12 -9.59
CA ASN A 128 5.14 -11.68 -10.83
C ASN A 128 3.92 -10.90 -11.38
N ASN A 129 3.85 -9.59 -11.11
CA ASN A 129 2.80 -8.75 -11.66
C ASN A 129 3.26 -8.17 -13.01
N ARG A 130 2.28 -7.86 -13.86
CA ARG A 130 2.49 -7.16 -15.11
C ARG A 130 1.95 -5.73 -15.01
N PHE A 131 2.81 -4.76 -15.27
CA PHE A 131 2.48 -3.34 -15.27
C PHE A 131 2.58 -2.79 -16.70
N GLN A 132 1.48 -2.40 -17.29
CA GLN A 132 1.46 -1.60 -18.52
C GLN A 132 1.27 -0.15 -18.12
N LEU A 133 2.36 0.62 -18.20
CA LEU A 133 2.44 1.96 -17.62
C LEU A 133 2.08 3.05 -18.64
N LYS A 134 1.52 4.15 -18.13
CA LYS A 134 1.39 5.43 -18.87
C LYS A 134 2.56 6.37 -18.60
N GLY A 135 3.22 6.20 -17.48
CA GLY A 135 4.33 7.03 -17.01
C GLY A 135 5.43 6.19 -16.40
N VAL A 136 6.27 6.82 -15.59
CA VAL A 136 7.51 6.21 -15.11
C VAL A 136 7.46 5.70 -13.68
N ASP A 137 6.40 5.96 -12.93
CA ASP A 137 6.29 5.53 -11.52
C ASP A 137 5.36 4.31 -11.42
N ALA A 138 5.93 3.14 -11.17
CA ALA A 138 5.14 1.92 -10.99
C ALA A 138 4.83 1.66 -9.51
N ILE A 139 5.86 1.68 -8.67
CA ILE A 139 5.76 1.37 -7.23
C ILE A 139 6.46 2.47 -6.44
N SER A 140 5.74 3.03 -5.47
CA SER A 140 6.33 3.92 -4.48
C SER A 140 6.01 3.40 -3.08
N ALA A 141 7.04 3.21 -2.26
CA ALA A 141 6.90 2.65 -0.92
C ALA A 141 7.63 3.48 0.12
N LYS A 142 6.92 3.75 1.23
CA LYS A 142 7.45 4.44 2.41
C LYS A 142 7.19 3.62 3.66
N SER A 143 8.18 3.60 4.56
CA SER A 143 8.07 3.09 5.93
C SER A 143 7.63 1.62 6.01
N VAL A 144 8.37 0.76 5.29
CA VAL A 144 8.13 -0.70 5.24
C VAL A 144 9.35 -1.45 5.77
N ASP A 145 9.14 -2.40 6.66
CA ASP A 145 10.14 -3.40 7.03
C ASP A 145 9.82 -4.75 6.37
N GLY A 146 10.74 -5.28 5.56
CA GLY A 146 10.52 -6.48 4.76
C GLY A 146 9.72 -6.19 3.48
N LEU A 147 10.32 -5.50 2.51
CA LEU A 147 9.73 -5.22 1.20
C LEU A 147 10.40 -6.06 0.11
N ASN A 148 9.63 -6.94 -0.52
CA ASN A 148 10.11 -7.79 -1.61
C ASN A 148 9.40 -7.43 -2.93
N ILE A 149 10.16 -6.99 -3.95
CA ILE A 149 9.65 -6.64 -5.28
C ILE A 149 10.38 -7.50 -6.30
N THR A 150 9.75 -8.60 -6.75
CA THR A 150 10.46 -9.63 -7.49
C THR A 150 9.69 -10.17 -8.71
N GLY A 151 10.41 -10.43 -9.81
CA GLY A 151 9.84 -11.10 -10.98
C GLY A 151 8.72 -10.32 -11.69
N ASN A 152 8.60 -9.01 -11.48
CA ASN A 152 7.58 -8.22 -12.13
C ASN A 152 8.02 -7.81 -13.55
N LEU A 153 7.03 -7.69 -14.45
CA LEU A 153 7.23 -7.17 -15.80
C LEU A 153 6.67 -5.74 -15.90
N PHE A 154 7.54 -4.79 -16.23
CA PHE A 154 7.18 -3.40 -16.46
C PHE A 154 7.22 -3.08 -17.95
N LEU A 155 6.07 -2.79 -18.53
CA LEU A 155 5.93 -2.33 -19.91
C LEU A 155 5.82 -0.80 -19.90
N THR A 156 6.81 -0.12 -20.46
CA THR A 156 6.94 1.34 -20.41
C THR A 156 6.81 1.97 -21.81
N PRO A 157 6.21 3.16 -21.93
CA PRO A 157 6.15 3.89 -23.22
C PRO A 157 7.51 4.43 -23.62
N GLU A 158 8.39 4.67 -22.66
CA GLU A 158 9.72 5.25 -22.87
C GLU A 158 10.80 4.37 -22.29
N ASN A 159 12.06 4.64 -22.64
CA ASN A 159 13.20 3.98 -22.01
C ASN A 159 13.25 4.32 -20.51
N SER A 160 13.25 3.33 -19.68
CA SER A 160 13.24 3.48 -18.22
C SER A 160 14.23 2.53 -17.54
N ASN A 161 14.44 2.71 -16.26
CA ASN A 161 15.21 1.83 -15.40
C ASN A 161 14.47 1.58 -14.08
N LEU A 162 14.94 0.63 -13.28
CA LEU A 162 14.27 0.27 -12.03
C LEU A 162 14.20 1.42 -11.03
N GLU A 163 15.20 2.29 -10.96
CA GLU A 163 15.23 3.44 -10.05
C GLU A 163 14.14 4.48 -10.34
N LYS A 164 13.75 4.60 -11.60
CA LYS A 164 12.61 5.45 -12.00
C LYS A 164 11.27 4.79 -11.70
N LEU A 165 11.20 3.47 -11.86
CA LEU A 165 9.96 2.70 -11.73
C LEU A 165 9.61 2.34 -10.29
N ILE A 166 10.63 2.13 -9.45
CA ILE A 166 10.47 1.69 -8.06
C ILE A 166 11.18 2.68 -7.14
N LYS A 167 10.41 3.37 -6.33
CA LYS A 167 10.91 4.33 -5.34
C LYS A 167 10.67 3.82 -3.94
N THR A 168 11.71 3.79 -3.11
CA THR A 168 11.61 3.40 -1.72
C THR A 168 12.18 4.49 -0.81
N ARG A 169 11.47 4.79 0.30
CA ARG A 169 11.90 5.76 1.30
C ARG A 169 11.66 5.22 2.69
N GLU A 170 12.63 5.34 3.57
CA GLU A 170 12.49 4.87 4.96
C GLU A 170 12.04 3.41 5.03
N CYS A 171 12.58 2.55 4.17
CA CYS A 171 12.31 1.12 4.15
C CYS A 171 13.53 0.33 4.64
N ASN A 172 13.30 -0.86 5.19
CA ASN A 172 14.31 -1.77 5.67
C ASN A 172 14.10 -3.17 5.08
N ASN A 173 15.14 -3.98 5.04
CA ASN A 173 15.08 -5.33 4.48
C ASN A 173 14.42 -5.36 3.10
N VAL A 174 14.90 -4.49 2.19
CA VAL A 174 14.36 -4.33 0.83
C VAL A 174 15.07 -5.26 -0.13
N MET A 175 14.31 -6.06 -0.86
CA MET A 175 14.78 -6.91 -1.96
C MET A 175 14.08 -6.53 -3.26
N ILE A 176 14.86 -6.06 -4.26
CA ILE A 176 14.39 -5.78 -5.62
C ILE A 176 15.19 -6.65 -6.57
N LYS A 177 14.55 -7.68 -7.16
CA LYS A 177 15.27 -8.71 -7.88
C LYS A 177 14.44 -9.29 -9.04
N ASP A 178 15.10 -9.70 -10.11
CA ASP A 178 14.52 -10.45 -11.24
C ASP A 178 13.33 -9.72 -11.91
N ASN A 179 13.28 -8.38 -11.81
CA ASN A 179 12.27 -7.58 -12.49
C ASN A 179 12.73 -7.25 -13.93
N ILE A 180 11.81 -7.30 -14.88
CA ILE A 180 12.06 -7.07 -16.30
C ILE A 180 11.40 -5.77 -16.73
N ILE A 181 12.10 -5.00 -17.56
CA ILE A 181 11.58 -3.78 -18.18
C ILE A 181 11.59 -3.97 -19.69
N GLU A 182 10.44 -3.76 -20.30
CA GLU A 182 10.29 -3.79 -21.76
C GLU A 182 9.64 -2.50 -22.24
N LYS A 183 10.13 -1.98 -23.36
CA LYS A 183 9.49 -0.85 -24.04
C LYS A 183 8.28 -1.36 -24.82
N ILE A 184 7.13 -0.69 -24.65
CA ILE A 184 5.96 -0.93 -25.49
C ILE A 184 6.33 -0.50 -26.92
N LYS A 185 6.18 -1.41 -27.89
CA LYS A 185 6.31 -1.06 -29.30
C LYS A 185 5.05 -0.29 -29.69
N ASP A 186 5.25 0.92 -30.20
CA ASP A 186 4.17 1.65 -30.85
C ASP A 186 3.69 0.83 -32.07
N TYR A 187 2.41 0.52 -32.11
CA TYR A 187 1.77 -0.10 -33.26
C TYR A 187 1.22 0.98 -34.18
#